data_c47f7351d57f6b22c1c2005528c6e8c4
#
_entry.id   c47f7351d57f6b22c1c2005528c6e8c4
#
_cell.length_a   1.000
_cell.length_b   1.000
_cell.length_c   1.000
_cell.angle_alpha   90.00
_cell.angle_beta   90.00
_cell.angle_gamma   90.00
#
_symmetry.space_group_name_H-M   'P 1'
#
loop_
_entity.id
_entity.type
_entity.pdbx_description
1 polymer ?
#
loop_
_entity_poly.entity_id
_entity_poly.type
_entity_poly.pdbx_seq_one_letter_code
_entity_poly.pdbx_strand_id
1 'polypeptide(L)'
;MTTYRFRLNYEHETEPFWRDIDIGADRTLAELGAAIVDATALDEQHLWFFGINQTYWASPVKYLCHREYASLSSGGPMWWDEDVFDAAETSVGMLGLDQWDALCFLCDYVNDRRFYVVLQEIRDDDENPPPTVVDERGRLPFAGAAGTR
;
A
#
# COMPACT_ATOMS: atom_id res chain seq x y z
N MET A 1 -10.26 11.69 -16.54
CA MET A 1 -9.93 10.58 -15.65
C MET A 1 -8.65 10.91 -14.89
N THR A 2 -8.55 10.53 -13.64
CA THR A 2 -7.48 10.96 -12.74
C THR A 2 -6.42 9.90 -12.59
N THR A 3 -5.15 10.30 -12.65
CA THR A 3 -3.99 9.46 -12.36
C THR A 3 -3.23 10.08 -11.20
N TYR A 4 -2.89 9.25 -10.23
CA TYR A 4 -2.12 9.65 -9.06
C TYR A 4 -0.69 9.16 -9.18
N ARG A 5 0.25 9.96 -8.68
CA ARG A 5 1.63 9.53 -8.45
C ARG A 5 1.91 9.54 -6.98
N PHE A 6 2.17 8.36 -6.43
CA PHE A 6 2.53 8.18 -5.03
C PHE A 6 4.02 7.91 -4.91
N ARG A 7 4.62 8.45 -3.85
CA ARG A 7 5.98 8.06 -3.49
C ARG A 7 5.92 7.10 -2.31
N LEU A 8 6.40 5.89 -2.54
CA LEU A 8 6.53 4.85 -1.52
C LEU A 8 7.81 5.09 -0.73
N ASN A 9 7.68 5.12 0.59
CA ASN A 9 8.79 5.30 1.52
C ASN A 9 8.81 4.16 2.52
N TYR A 10 9.99 3.85 3.06
CA TYR A 10 10.13 2.87 4.13
C TYR A 10 10.31 3.61 5.45
N GLU A 11 9.51 3.27 6.46
CA GLU A 11 9.50 3.97 7.76
C GLU A 11 10.86 3.94 8.46
N HIS A 12 11.57 2.83 8.36
CA HIS A 12 12.82 2.62 9.08
C HIS A 12 14.04 2.61 8.16
N GLU A 13 14.01 3.43 7.13
CA GLU A 13 15.13 3.47 6.18
C GLU A 13 16.42 3.91 6.86
N THR A 14 17.52 3.25 6.49
CA THR A 14 18.86 3.62 6.93
C THR A 14 19.63 4.30 5.81
N GLU A 15 19.18 4.10 4.58
CA GLU A 15 19.72 4.74 3.38
C GLU A 15 18.54 5.23 2.56
N PRO A 16 18.71 6.27 1.73
CA PRO A 16 17.59 6.78 0.94
C PRO A 16 16.95 5.69 0.11
N PHE A 17 15.64 5.57 0.25
CA PHE A 17 14.85 4.60 -0.48
C PHE A 17 13.51 5.21 -0.87
N TRP A 18 13.12 5.09 -2.15
CA TRP A 18 11.75 5.43 -2.55
C TRP A 18 11.44 4.80 -3.91
N ARG A 19 10.13 4.63 -4.15
CA ARG A 19 9.58 4.19 -5.42
C ARG A 19 8.43 5.12 -5.77
N ASP A 20 8.47 5.73 -6.96
CA ASP A 20 7.34 6.52 -7.45
C ASP A 20 6.45 5.62 -8.28
N ILE A 21 5.18 5.56 -7.91
CA ILE A 21 4.19 4.66 -8.51
C ILE A 21 3.05 5.48 -9.08
N ASP A 22 2.80 5.33 -10.38
CA ASP A 22 1.61 5.90 -11.01
C ASP A 22 0.48 4.88 -10.98
N ILE A 23 -0.72 5.35 -10.66
CA ILE A 23 -1.91 4.50 -10.60
C ILE A 23 -3.16 5.31 -10.95
N GLY A 24 -4.04 4.73 -11.75
CA GLY A 24 -5.33 5.35 -12.08
C GLY A 24 -6.25 5.39 -10.86
N ALA A 25 -7.08 6.43 -10.78
CA ALA A 25 -8.01 6.61 -9.67
C ALA A 25 -9.04 5.48 -9.56
N ASP A 26 -9.37 4.82 -10.66
CA ASP A 26 -10.32 3.72 -10.68
C ASP A 26 -9.70 2.38 -10.30
N ARG A 27 -8.38 2.33 -10.15
CA ARG A 27 -7.69 1.13 -9.70
C ARG A 27 -7.85 0.97 -8.19
N THR A 28 -7.74 -0.27 -7.71
CA THR A 28 -8.02 -0.59 -6.31
C THR A 28 -6.79 -0.50 -5.43
N LEU A 29 -7.03 -0.39 -4.12
CA LEU A 29 -5.96 -0.50 -3.12
C LEU A 29 -5.32 -1.88 -3.15
N ALA A 30 -6.08 -2.92 -3.52
CA ALA A 30 -5.51 -4.26 -3.68
C ALA A 30 -4.44 -4.28 -4.77
N GLU A 31 -4.70 -3.61 -5.89
CA GLU A 31 -3.70 -3.49 -6.95
C GLU A 31 -2.48 -2.71 -6.48
N LEU A 32 -2.69 -1.61 -5.75
CA LEU A 32 -1.57 -0.82 -5.22
C LEU A 32 -0.76 -1.63 -4.21
N GLY A 33 -1.43 -2.36 -3.32
CA GLY A 33 -0.75 -3.21 -2.32
C GLY A 33 0.10 -4.28 -2.98
N ALA A 34 -0.43 -4.94 -4.00
CA ALA A 34 0.33 -5.96 -4.75
C ALA A 34 1.56 -5.34 -5.42
N ALA A 35 1.43 -4.14 -5.96
CA ALA A 35 2.56 -3.44 -6.58
C ALA A 35 3.63 -3.07 -5.56
N ILE A 36 3.24 -2.67 -4.36
CA ILE A 36 4.18 -2.35 -3.28
C ILE A 36 4.94 -3.62 -2.85
N VAL A 37 4.22 -4.72 -2.67
CA VAL A 37 4.85 -6.00 -2.31
C VAL A 37 5.87 -6.40 -3.36
N ASP A 38 5.53 -6.28 -4.63
CA ASP A 38 6.43 -6.59 -5.73
C ASP A 38 7.64 -5.67 -5.76
N ALA A 39 7.41 -4.36 -5.60
CA ALA A 39 8.48 -3.35 -5.67
C ALA A 39 9.45 -3.43 -4.50
N THR A 40 9.03 -3.99 -3.37
CA THR A 40 9.85 -4.12 -2.17
C THR A 40 10.43 -5.53 -1.99
N ALA A 41 10.13 -6.44 -2.90
CA ALA A 41 10.55 -7.83 -2.85
C ALA A 41 10.09 -8.54 -1.56
N LEU A 42 8.98 -8.10 -0.99
CA LEU A 42 8.35 -8.77 0.15
C LEU A 42 7.62 -10.02 -0.34
N ASP A 43 7.42 -10.96 0.57
CA ASP A 43 6.70 -12.19 0.26
C ASP A 43 5.21 -11.90 0.14
N GLU A 44 4.61 -12.25 -0.99
CA GLU A 44 3.18 -12.04 -1.24
C GLU A 44 2.28 -12.89 -0.33
N GLN A 45 2.86 -13.85 0.39
CA GLN A 45 2.11 -14.66 1.35
C GLN A 45 1.75 -13.89 2.62
N HIS A 46 2.47 -12.81 2.91
CA HIS A 46 2.19 -12.02 4.11
C HIS A 46 0.91 -11.22 3.97
N LEU A 47 0.19 -11.09 5.09
CA LEU A 47 -0.96 -10.21 5.17
C LEU A 47 -0.50 -8.76 5.25
N TRP A 48 -1.34 -7.85 4.77
CA TRP A 48 -1.06 -6.43 4.81
C TRP A 48 -2.35 -5.62 4.87
N PHE A 49 -2.23 -4.38 5.30
CA PHE A 49 -3.33 -3.44 5.25
C PHE A 49 -2.83 -2.03 4.96
N PHE A 50 -3.74 -1.18 4.44
CA PHE A 50 -3.54 0.26 4.36
C PHE A 50 -4.27 0.93 5.51
N GLY A 51 -3.68 1.99 6.04
CA GLY A 51 -4.32 2.88 7.00
C GLY A 51 -4.09 4.33 6.62
N ILE A 52 -4.57 5.25 7.43
CA ILE A 52 -4.44 6.68 7.15
C ILE A 52 -3.15 7.24 7.75
N ASN A 53 -2.53 8.18 7.03
CA ASN A 53 -1.28 8.82 7.44
C ASN A 53 -0.22 7.77 7.82
N GLN A 54 0.45 7.93 8.94
CA GLN A 54 1.44 6.98 9.45
C GLN A 54 0.99 6.41 10.78
N THR A 55 -0.28 6.08 10.89
CA THR A 55 -0.87 5.58 12.13
C THR A 55 -0.76 4.07 12.30
N TYR A 56 -0.59 3.32 11.22
CA TYR A 56 -0.37 1.86 11.23
C TYR A 56 -1.42 1.14 12.09
N TRP A 57 -1.00 0.40 13.12
CA TRP A 57 -1.93 -0.35 13.98
C TRP A 57 -2.96 0.54 14.67
N ALA A 58 -2.65 1.81 14.88
CA ALA A 58 -3.56 2.77 15.51
C ALA A 58 -4.53 3.43 14.52
N SER A 59 -4.48 3.06 13.25
CA SER A 59 -5.37 3.65 12.25
C SER A 59 -6.83 3.36 12.60
N PRO A 60 -7.71 4.39 12.63
CA PRO A 60 -9.12 4.18 12.95
C PRO A 60 -9.88 3.46 11.83
N VAL A 61 -9.32 3.40 10.64
CA VAL A 61 -9.88 2.67 9.51
C VAL A 61 -8.74 1.89 8.84
N LYS A 62 -9.03 0.65 8.45
CA LYS A 62 -8.04 -0.19 7.77
C LYS A 62 -8.64 -0.82 6.54
N TYR A 63 -7.83 -0.88 5.48
CA TYR A 63 -8.19 -1.53 4.21
C TYR A 63 -7.34 -2.77 4.11
N LEU A 64 -7.96 -3.93 4.37
CA LEU A 64 -7.26 -5.20 4.48
C LEU A 64 -7.04 -5.81 3.10
N CYS A 65 -5.96 -6.58 2.95
CA CYS A 65 -5.79 -7.38 1.75
C CYS A 65 -7.01 -8.31 1.61
N HIS A 66 -7.40 -8.60 0.38
CA HIS A 66 -8.63 -9.35 0.11
C HIS A 66 -8.67 -10.69 0.84
N ARG A 67 -7.56 -11.39 0.89
CA ARG A 67 -7.46 -12.70 1.53
C ARG A 67 -7.87 -12.65 3.01
N GLU A 68 -7.40 -11.64 3.73
CA GLU A 68 -7.77 -11.47 5.14
C GLU A 68 -9.23 -11.05 5.28
N TYR A 69 -9.67 -10.11 4.47
CA TYR A 69 -11.05 -9.62 4.53
C TYR A 69 -12.03 -10.75 4.25
N ALA A 70 -11.75 -11.57 3.24
CA ALA A 70 -12.60 -12.70 2.89
C ALA A 70 -12.69 -13.71 4.05
N SER A 71 -11.60 -13.91 4.78
CA SER A 71 -11.58 -14.77 5.95
C SER A 71 -12.53 -14.27 7.04
N LEU A 72 -12.54 -12.97 7.29
CA LEU A 72 -13.45 -12.37 8.27
C LEU A 72 -14.91 -12.53 7.84
N SER A 73 -15.19 -12.30 6.55
CA SER A 73 -16.55 -12.41 6.01
C SER A 73 -17.08 -13.84 6.06
N SER A 74 -16.20 -14.82 6.09
CA SER A 74 -16.56 -16.23 6.17
C SER A 74 -16.67 -16.75 7.60
N GLY A 75 -16.68 -15.86 8.59
CA GLY A 75 -16.81 -16.24 10.00
C GLY A 75 -15.48 -16.44 10.71
N GLY A 76 -14.39 -15.94 10.13
CA GLY A 76 -13.10 -15.93 10.80
C GLY A 76 -13.10 -15.03 12.02
N PRO A 77 -12.02 -15.06 12.84
CA PRO A 77 -11.95 -14.26 14.06
C PRO A 77 -12.10 -12.76 13.79
N MET A 78 -12.97 -12.10 14.54
CA MET A 78 -13.18 -10.66 14.48
C MET A 78 -12.30 -10.01 15.56
N TRP A 79 -11.05 -9.74 15.23
CA TRP A 79 -10.08 -9.20 16.17
C TRP A 79 -9.72 -7.72 15.88
N TRP A 80 -10.39 -7.13 14.88
CA TRP A 80 -10.26 -5.72 14.58
C TRP A 80 -11.38 -4.95 15.29
N ASP A 81 -11.03 -3.96 16.10
CA ASP A 81 -12.00 -3.11 16.80
C ASP A 81 -12.44 -1.92 15.96
N GLU A 82 -11.64 -1.55 14.98
CA GLU A 82 -11.92 -0.41 14.08
C GLU A 82 -12.66 -0.84 12.83
N ASP A 83 -13.10 0.13 12.05
CA ASP A 83 -13.75 -0.14 10.75
C ASP A 83 -12.73 -0.74 9.79
N VAL A 84 -13.09 -1.87 9.20
CA VAL A 84 -12.25 -2.55 8.22
C VAL A 84 -13.00 -2.72 6.91
N PHE A 85 -12.27 -2.56 5.82
CA PHE A 85 -12.80 -2.65 4.47
C PHE A 85 -11.91 -3.54 3.62
N ASP A 86 -12.46 -4.04 2.52
CA ASP A 86 -11.72 -4.84 1.56
C ASP A 86 -10.96 -3.92 0.60
N ALA A 87 -9.64 -4.00 0.59
CA ALA A 87 -8.82 -3.23 -0.34
C ALA A 87 -9.18 -3.52 -1.80
N ALA A 88 -9.67 -4.71 -2.11
CA ALA A 88 -10.07 -5.09 -3.47
C ALA A 88 -11.37 -4.39 -3.91
N GLU A 89 -12.16 -3.91 -2.96
CA GLU A 89 -13.41 -3.21 -3.25
C GLU A 89 -13.30 -1.69 -3.07
N THR A 90 -12.11 -1.19 -2.83
CA THR A 90 -11.87 0.24 -2.60
C THR A 90 -10.94 0.78 -3.67
N SER A 91 -11.46 1.66 -4.51
CA SER A 91 -10.61 2.34 -5.50
C SER A 91 -9.84 3.47 -4.82
N VAL A 92 -8.68 3.80 -5.37
CA VAL A 92 -7.83 4.85 -4.83
C VAL A 92 -8.58 6.19 -4.83
N GLY A 93 -9.35 6.46 -5.88
CA GLY A 93 -10.11 7.70 -5.99
C GLY A 93 -11.20 7.85 -4.94
N MET A 94 -11.73 6.74 -4.39
CA MET A 94 -12.77 6.79 -3.35
C MET A 94 -12.26 7.38 -2.04
N LEU A 95 -10.94 7.42 -1.84
CA LEU A 95 -10.36 7.91 -0.60
C LEU A 95 -10.38 9.43 -0.48
N GLY A 96 -10.59 10.14 -1.59
CA GLY A 96 -10.64 11.60 -1.58
C GLY A 96 -9.34 12.26 -1.16
N LEU A 97 -8.21 11.69 -1.53
CA LEU A 97 -6.90 12.21 -1.14
C LEU A 97 -6.57 13.50 -1.88
N ASP A 98 -5.96 14.42 -1.17
CA ASP A 98 -5.36 15.63 -1.73
C ASP A 98 -3.86 15.44 -1.89
N GLN A 99 -3.24 16.31 -2.69
CA GLN A 99 -1.79 16.31 -2.83
C GLN A 99 -1.15 16.42 -1.44
N TRP A 100 -0.13 15.61 -1.21
CA TRP A 100 0.65 15.50 0.02
C TRP A 100 -0.02 14.71 1.15
N ASP A 101 -1.24 14.23 0.94
CA ASP A 101 -1.82 13.27 1.87
C ASP A 101 -1.06 11.94 1.80
N ALA A 102 -1.08 11.22 2.90
CA ALA A 102 -0.36 9.95 3.01
C ALA A 102 -1.28 8.82 3.44
N LEU A 103 -0.94 7.61 2.98
CA LEU A 103 -1.51 6.36 3.49
C LEU A 103 -0.34 5.55 4.03
N CYS A 104 -0.56 4.84 5.13
CA CYS A 104 0.42 3.87 5.59
C CYS A 104 0.12 2.49 5.02
N PHE A 105 1.15 1.65 4.93
CA PHE A 105 1.05 0.28 4.45
C PHE A 105 1.90 -0.59 5.35
N LEU A 106 1.26 -1.52 6.03
CA LEU A 106 1.94 -2.44 6.94
C LEU A 106 1.84 -3.84 6.38
N CYS A 107 2.99 -4.47 6.15
CA CYS A 107 3.06 -5.81 5.59
C CYS A 107 3.88 -6.69 6.52
N ASP A 108 3.51 -7.98 6.58
CA ASP A 108 4.18 -8.94 7.47
C ASP A 108 3.98 -8.56 8.93
N TYR A 109 2.85 -8.98 9.49
CA TYR A 109 2.45 -8.60 10.85
C TYR A 109 3.44 -9.05 11.92
N VAL A 110 4.21 -10.10 11.66
CA VAL A 110 5.20 -10.59 12.60
C VAL A 110 6.43 -9.69 12.64
N ASN A 111 6.93 -9.31 11.47
CA ASN A 111 8.11 -8.44 11.35
C ASN A 111 7.75 -6.96 11.36
N ASP A 112 6.46 -6.63 11.23
CA ASP A 112 5.97 -5.25 11.33
C ASP A 112 6.67 -4.32 10.33
N ARG A 113 6.63 -4.69 9.04
CA ARG A 113 7.27 -3.90 7.97
C ARG A 113 6.39 -2.71 7.64
N ARG A 114 6.85 -1.51 7.95
CA ARG A 114 6.07 -0.27 7.84
C ARG A 114 6.54 0.60 6.70
N PHE A 115 5.60 0.91 5.82
CA PHE A 115 5.81 1.79 4.68
C PHE A 115 4.75 2.87 4.69
N TYR A 116 4.99 3.95 3.96
CA TYR A 116 3.93 4.93 3.71
C TYR A 116 4.07 5.47 2.29
N VAL A 117 2.93 5.83 1.70
CA VAL A 117 2.87 6.41 0.37
C VAL A 117 2.34 7.82 0.49
N VAL A 118 3.04 8.78 -0.13
CA VAL A 118 2.65 10.19 -0.14
C VAL A 118 2.18 10.54 -1.55
N LEU A 119 1.00 11.14 -1.65
CA LEU A 119 0.47 11.57 -2.94
C LEU A 119 1.26 12.80 -3.42
N GLN A 120 2.08 12.60 -4.44
CA GLN A 120 2.98 13.62 -4.97
C GLN A 120 2.31 14.49 -6.04
N GLU A 121 1.51 13.86 -6.88
CA GLU A 121 0.97 14.53 -8.06
C GLU A 121 -0.38 13.94 -8.43
N ILE A 122 -1.28 14.82 -8.84
CA ILE A 122 -2.61 14.44 -9.35
C ILE A 122 -2.68 14.96 -10.78
N ARG A 123 -2.87 14.05 -11.75
CA ARG A 123 -2.98 14.41 -13.17
C ARG A 123 -4.37 14.07 -13.69
N ASP A 124 -4.83 14.87 -14.64
CA ASP A 124 -6.05 14.55 -15.39
C ASP A 124 -5.62 14.02 -16.76
N ASP A 125 -5.80 12.73 -16.99
CA ASP A 125 -5.50 12.08 -18.25
C ASP A 125 -6.45 10.92 -18.48
N ASP A 126 -6.38 10.29 -19.66
CA ASP A 126 -7.29 9.21 -20.04
C ASP A 126 -6.69 7.82 -19.85
N GLU A 127 -5.54 7.71 -19.20
CA GLU A 127 -4.79 6.46 -19.19
C GLU A 127 -5.30 5.42 -18.20
N ASN A 128 -5.74 5.85 -17.01
CA ASN A 128 -6.12 4.95 -15.91
C ASN A 128 -5.11 3.79 -15.78
N PRO A 129 -3.82 4.08 -15.58
CA PRO A 129 -2.80 3.06 -15.63
C PRO A 129 -2.90 2.09 -14.45
N PRO A 130 -2.56 0.81 -14.65
CA PRO A 130 -2.32 -0.05 -13.50
C PRO A 130 -1.11 0.46 -12.72
N PRO A 131 -0.93 0.04 -11.46
CA PRO A 131 0.22 0.49 -10.68
C PRO A 131 1.53 0.24 -11.43
N THR A 132 2.31 1.29 -11.63
CA THR A 132 3.54 1.23 -12.42
C THR A 132 4.63 2.03 -11.74
N VAL A 133 5.76 1.39 -11.46
CA VAL A 133 6.92 2.09 -10.92
C VAL A 133 7.55 2.92 -12.03
N VAL A 134 7.58 4.23 -11.87
CA VAL A 134 8.07 5.16 -12.90
C VAL A 134 9.42 5.77 -12.56
N ASP A 135 9.82 5.71 -11.28
CA ASP A 135 11.14 6.17 -10.83
C ASP A 135 11.46 5.47 -9.52
N GLU A 136 12.77 5.36 -9.21
CA GLU A 136 13.16 4.62 -8.02
C GLU A 136 14.54 5.02 -7.53
N ARG A 137 14.77 4.82 -6.25
CA ARG A 137 16.08 5.03 -5.64
C ARG A 137 16.28 4.08 -4.47
N GLY A 138 17.48 3.52 -4.37
CA GLY A 138 17.90 2.75 -3.21
C GLY A 138 17.34 1.36 -3.15
N ARG A 139 17.77 0.64 -2.13
CA ARG A 139 17.40 -0.75 -1.87
C ARG A 139 17.04 -0.91 -0.40
N LEU A 140 16.14 -1.85 -0.13
CA LEU A 140 15.80 -2.21 1.25
C LEU A 140 16.79 -3.24 1.76
N PRO A 141 17.15 -3.19 3.06
CA PRO A 141 18.14 -4.12 3.62
C PRO A 141 17.72 -5.59 3.50
N PHE A 142 16.42 -5.87 3.58
CA PHE A 142 15.92 -7.26 3.49
C PHE A 142 15.67 -7.71 2.06
N ALA A 143 15.60 -6.82 1.08
CA ALA A 143 15.34 -7.18 -0.31
C ALA A 143 16.46 -8.01 -0.90
N GLY A 144 17.72 -7.68 -0.58
CA GLY A 144 18.87 -8.44 -1.02
C GLY A 144 18.87 -9.86 -0.46
N ALA A 145 18.55 -10.00 0.82
CA ALA A 145 18.45 -11.31 1.46
C ALA A 145 17.35 -12.15 0.81
N ALA A 146 16.23 -11.52 0.50
CA ALA A 146 15.14 -12.20 -0.18
C ALA A 146 15.58 -12.73 -1.55
N GLY A 147 16.39 -11.96 -2.27
CA GLY A 147 16.87 -12.34 -3.59
C GLY A 147 17.94 -13.42 -3.59
N THR A 148 18.53 -13.70 -2.46
CA THR A 148 19.62 -14.67 -2.36
C THR A 148 19.18 -16.08 -1.98
N ARG A 149 17.94 -16.27 -1.76
CA ARG A 149 17.41 -17.59 -1.38
C ARG A 149 17.40 -18.57 -2.54
#